data_d3da99c9f23f5fd0b6920e283297cbea
#
_entry.id   d3da99c9f23f5fd0b6920e283297cbea
#
_cell.length_a   1.000
_cell.length_b   1.000
_cell.length_c   1.000
_cell.angle_alpha   90.00
_cell.angle_beta   90.00
_cell.angle_gamma   90.00
#
_symmetry.space_group_name_H-M   'P 1'
#
loop_
_entity.id
_entity.type
_entity.pdbx_description
1 polymer ?
#
loop_
_entity_poly.entity_id
_entity_poly.type
_entity_poly.pdbx_seq_one_letter_code
_entity_poly.pdbx_strand_id
1 'polypeptide(L)' 'MSKLTPRQQEILDFIKSSLEVLGAPPTRAEIAQAFGFASANAAEDHLRALAKKGVVVLEPGSSRGIRLVEQLGLPL' A
#
# COMPACT_ATOMS: atom_id res chain seq x y z
N MET A 1 11.20 -8.49 -13.62
CA MET A 1 10.99 -8.15 -12.21
C MET A 1 10.68 -6.66 -12.07
N SER A 2 9.57 -6.33 -11.45
CA SER A 2 9.17 -4.93 -11.29
C SER A 2 10.05 -4.24 -10.25
N LYS A 3 10.58 -3.09 -10.62
CA LYS A 3 11.40 -2.32 -9.73
C LYS A 3 10.58 -1.16 -9.19
N LEU A 4 10.51 -1.03 -7.87
CA LEU A 4 9.75 0.04 -7.24
C LEU A 4 10.55 1.33 -7.24
N THR A 5 9.85 2.47 -7.42
CA THR A 5 10.48 3.76 -7.20
C THR A 5 10.75 3.93 -5.70
N PRO A 6 11.65 4.85 -5.29
CA PRO A 6 11.88 5.07 -3.86
C PRO A 6 10.60 5.39 -3.09
N ARG A 7 9.70 6.20 -3.65
CA ARG A 7 8.45 6.53 -2.99
C ARG A 7 7.54 5.32 -2.86
N GLN A 8 7.47 4.49 -3.90
CA GLN A 8 6.68 3.26 -3.87
C GLN A 8 7.22 2.31 -2.81
N GLN A 9 8.53 2.19 -2.70
CA GLN A 9 9.13 1.34 -1.68
C GLN A 9 8.82 1.85 -0.28
N GLU A 10 8.88 3.16 -0.06
CA GLU A 10 8.54 3.75 1.22
C GLU A 10 7.09 3.46 1.63
N ILE A 11 6.17 3.58 0.67
CA ILE A 11 4.76 3.30 0.93
C ILE A 11 4.55 1.82 1.25
N LEU A 12 5.20 0.94 0.51
CA LEU A 12 5.12 -0.49 0.77
C LEU A 12 5.64 -0.83 2.16
N ASP A 13 6.78 -0.24 2.54
CA ASP A 13 7.37 -0.45 3.86
C ASP A 13 6.44 0.06 4.97
N PHE A 14 5.77 1.19 4.73
CA PHE A 14 4.81 1.74 5.68
C PHE A 14 3.62 0.78 5.88
N ILE A 15 3.13 0.18 4.79
CA ILE A 15 2.06 -0.80 4.87
C ILE A 15 2.51 -2.02 5.68
N LYS A 16 3.70 -2.53 5.42
CA LYS A 16 4.26 -3.66 6.16
C LYS A 16 4.38 -3.36 7.64
N SER A 17 4.89 -2.18 7.96
CA SER A 17 5.07 -1.75 9.34
C SER A 17 3.73 -1.64 10.06
N SER A 18 2.70 -1.09 9.40
CA SER A 18 1.37 -0.99 9.99
C SER A 18 0.80 -2.36 10.31
N LEU A 19 0.99 -3.31 9.41
CA LEU A 19 0.51 -4.68 9.62
C LEU A 19 1.23 -5.34 10.79
N GLU A 20 2.52 -5.10 10.96
CA GLU A 20 3.30 -5.67 12.07
C GLU A 20 2.94 -5.05 13.40
N VAL A 21 2.76 -3.74 13.45
CA VAL A 21 2.54 -3.01 14.69
C VAL A 21 1.07 -3.00 15.10
N LEU A 22 0.18 -2.75 14.14
CA LEU A 22 -1.25 -2.56 14.41
C LEU A 22 -2.10 -3.78 14.04
N GLY A 23 -1.54 -4.70 13.28
CA GLY A 23 -2.28 -5.86 12.81
C GLY A 23 -3.26 -5.55 11.69
N ALA A 24 -3.21 -4.36 11.11
CA ALA A 24 -4.10 -3.93 10.04
C ALA A 24 -3.37 -2.99 9.09
N PRO A 25 -3.74 -3.00 7.79
CA PRO A 25 -3.14 -2.06 6.84
C PRO A 25 -3.62 -0.65 7.11
N PRO A 26 -2.85 0.37 6.67
CA PRO A 26 -3.29 1.76 6.81
C PRO A 26 -4.40 2.07 5.83
N THR A 27 -5.18 3.12 6.14
CA THR A 27 -6.13 3.65 5.17
C THR A 27 -5.38 4.55 4.19
N ARG A 28 -6.05 4.86 3.08
CA ARG A 28 -5.48 5.80 2.11
C ARG A 28 -5.26 7.18 2.73
N ALA A 29 -6.17 7.61 3.60
CA ALA A 29 -6.01 8.87 4.31
C ALA A 29 -4.80 8.84 5.25
N GLU A 30 -4.57 7.72 5.92
CA GLU A 30 -3.40 7.56 6.79
C GLU A 30 -2.10 7.61 6.00
N ILE A 31 -2.08 6.99 4.83
CA ILE A 31 -0.92 7.05 3.94
C ILE A 31 -0.67 8.49 3.49
N ALA A 32 -1.73 9.17 3.07
CA ALA A 32 -1.63 10.55 2.62
C ALA A 32 -1.05 11.43 3.72
N GLN A 33 -1.53 11.27 4.94
CA GLN A 33 -1.07 12.05 6.07
C GLN A 33 0.40 11.73 6.40
N ALA A 34 0.75 10.46 6.39
CA ALA A 34 2.12 10.04 6.73
C ALA A 34 3.15 10.56 5.73
N PHE A 35 2.77 10.68 4.46
CA PHE A 35 3.69 11.09 3.40
C PHE A 35 3.51 12.53 2.94
N GLY A 36 2.58 13.26 3.57
CA GLY A 36 2.36 14.66 3.23
C GLY A 36 1.67 14.87 1.89
N PHE A 37 0.87 13.90 1.44
CA PHE A 37 0.11 14.04 0.19
C PHE A 37 -1.06 14.99 0.39
N ALA A 38 -1.43 15.68 -0.68
CA ALA A 38 -2.53 16.66 -0.63
C ALA A 38 -3.89 16.01 -0.39
N SER A 39 -4.06 14.75 -0.78
CA SER A 39 -5.34 14.07 -0.64
C SER A 39 -5.16 12.56 -0.61
N ALA A 40 -6.22 11.86 -0.20
CA ALA A 40 -6.24 10.40 -0.25
C ALA A 40 -6.14 9.87 -1.69
N ASN A 41 -6.59 10.67 -2.67
CA ASN A 41 -6.49 10.27 -4.07
C ASN A 41 -5.02 10.12 -4.52
N ALA A 42 -4.13 10.95 -3.99
CA ALA A 42 -2.71 10.83 -4.30
C ALA A 42 -2.16 9.50 -3.77
N ALA A 43 -2.58 9.10 -2.56
CA ALA A 43 -2.21 7.80 -2.03
C ALA A 43 -2.78 6.67 -2.88
N GLU A 44 -4.01 6.82 -3.34
CA GLU A 44 -4.66 5.83 -4.19
C GLU A 44 -3.88 5.61 -5.49
N ASP A 45 -3.39 6.68 -6.10
CA ASP A 45 -2.60 6.58 -7.33
C ASP A 45 -1.35 5.74 -7.11
N HIS A 46 -0.65 5.97 -6.01
CA HIS A 46 0.54 5.17 -5.68
C HIS A 46 0.18 3.71 -5.40
N LEU A 47 -0.94 3.48 -4.72
CA LEU A 47 -1.40 2.12 -4.43
C LEU A 47 -1.77 1.38 -5.70
N ARG A 48 -2.40 2.05 -6.66
CA ARG A 48 -2.72 1.44 -7.95
C ARG A 48 -1.45 1.05 -8.71
N ALA A 49 -0.42 1.89 -8.64
CA ALA A 49 0.86 1.57 -9.26
C ALA A 49 1.49 0.34 -8.60
N LEU A 50 1.42 0.24 -7.27
CA LEU A 50 1.93 -0.93 -6.55
C LEU A 50 1.14 -2.19 -6.91
N ALA A 51 -0.18 -2.08 -7.03
CA ALA A 51 -1.02 -3.21 -7.41
C ALA A 51 -0.69 -3.67 -8.84
N LYS A 52 -0.44 -2.72 -9.72
CA LYS A 52 -0.06 -3.04 -11.10
C LYS A 52 1.27 -3.77 -11.16
N LYS A 53 2.17 -3.48 -10.23
CA LYS A 53 3.46 -4.18 -10.13
C LYS A 53 3.35 -5.52 -9.41
N GLY A 54 2.18 -5.85 -8.90
CA GLY A 54 1.92 -7.16 -8.30
C GLY A 54 2.39 -7.33 -6.88
N VAL A 55 2.68 -6.24 -6.16
CA VAL A 55 3.17 -6.33 -4.77
C VAL A 55 2.07 -6.12 -3.74
N VAL A 56 0.94 -5.53 -4.14
CA VAL A 56 -0.24 -5.39 -3.27
C VAL A 56 -1.49 -5.76 -4.04
N VAL A 57 -2.55 -6.08 -3.30
CA VAL A 57 -3.88 -6.30 -3.85
C VAL A 57 -4.80 -5.27 -3.21
N LEU A 58 -5.60 -4.59 -4.02
CA LEU A 58 -6.54 -3.59 -3.53
C LEU A 58 -7.94 -4.16 -3.57
N GLU A 59 -8.67 -4.04 -2.46
CA GLU A 59 -10.05 -4.47 -2.36
C GLU A 59 -10.96 -3.26 -2.50
N PRO A 60 -11.84 -3.22 -3.50
CA PRO A 60 -12.73 -2.08 -3.69
C PRO A 60 -13.74 -1.97 -2.55
N GLY A 61 -14.16 -0.75 -2.25
CA GLY A 61 -15.19 -0.51 -1.26
C GLY A 61 -14.73 -0.54 0.18
N SER A 62 -13.43 -0.70 0.44
CA SER A 62 -12.90 -0.73 1.79
C SER A 62 -11.76 0.26 1.94
N SER A 63 -11.82 1.09 2.98
CA SER A 63 -10.75 2.06 3.24
C SER A 63 -9.44 1.38 3.69
N ARG A 64 -9.54 0.18 4.28
CA ARG A 64 -8.38 -0.62 4.67
C ARG A 64 -8.20 -1.83 3.77
N GLY A 65 -8.72 -1.77 2.56
CA GLY A 65 -8.66 -2.88 1.60
C GLY A 65 -7.34 -2.98 0.87
N ILE A 66 -6.25 -3.02 1.60
CA ILE A 66 -4.90 -3.15 1.05
C ILE A 66 -4.30 -4.42 1.62
N ARG A 67 -3.88 -5.34 0.75
CA ARG A 67 -3.26 -6.58 1.17
C ARG A 67 -1.92 -6.75 0.49
N LEU A 68 -0.94 -7.24 1.23
CA LEU A 68 0.35 -7.57 0.64
C LEU A 68 0.25 -8.93 -0.02
N VAL A 69 0.82 -9.04 -1.21
CA VAL A 69 0.81 -10.31 -1.95
C VAL A 69 1.49 -11.41 -1.15
N GLU A 70 2.60 -11.10 -0.49
CA GLU A 70 3.32 -12.11 0.30
C GLU A 70 2.50 -12.61 1.50
N GLN A 71 1.60 -11.78 2.06
CA GLN A 71 0.72 -12.21 3.16
C GLN A 71 -0.35 -13.18 2.70
N LEU A 72 -0.71 -13.13 1.42
CA LEU A 72 -1.68 -14.03 0.85
C LEU A 72 -1.08 -15.38 0.48
N GLY A 73 0.23 -15.55 0.72
CA GLY A 73 0.93 -16.77 0.38
C GLY A 73 1.16 -16.96 -1.10
N LEU A 74 1.01 -15.90 -1.88
CA LEU A 74 1.21 -15.97 -3.32
C LEU A 74 2.67 -15.80 -3.66
N PRO A 75 3.16 -16.49 -4.70
CA PRO A 75 4.53 -16.29 -5.13
C PRO A 75 4.70 -14.88 -5.73
N LEU A 76 5.85 -14.31 -5.51
CA LEU A 76 6.18 -13.00 -6.06
C LEU A 76 6.90 -13.11 -7.40
#